data_7fb93cef04c9f44b1880092f75fed964
#
_entry.id   7fb93cef04c9f44b1880092f75fed964
#
_cell.length_a   1.000
_cell.length_b   1.000
_cell.length_c   1.000
_cell.angle_alpha   90.00
_cell.angle_beta   90.00
_cell.angle_gamma   90.00
#
_symmetry.space_group_name_H-M   'P 1'
#
loop_
_entity.id
_entity.type
_entity.pdbx_description
1 polymer ?
#
loop_
_entity_poly.entity_id
_entity_poly.type
_entity_poly.pdbx_seq_one_letter_code
_entity_poly.pdbx_strand_id
1 'polypeptide(L)'
;MKFKLVPEAPETLAFVADAQRAVPLVPGSEDDCCARLMRRLDFPSRDVARTWLTFLRAVELADETDDGSFVRQDTDPTPDHLRDAFVRRIYGASDVLALLDSEPKSVSEVFEGFEERVPVWEHHRAAESWQDVWTERVERMLAWSVLLGLAERREGGYVAAEHA
;
A
#
# COMPACT_ATOMS: atom_id res chain seq x y z
N MET A 1 -7.70 11.80 -5.17
CA MET A 1 -8.14 10.88 -4.10
C MET A 1 -6.98 10.04 -3.62
N LYS A 2 -6.81 9.92 -2.30
CA LYS A 2 -5.74 9.12 -1.72
C LYS A 2 -6.30 7.93 -0.96
N PHE A 3 -5.55 6.82 -1.00
CA PHE A 3 -5.97 5.56 -0.40
C PHE A 3 -5.22 5.33 0.92
N LYS A 4 -5.93 4.89 1.94
CA LYS A 4 -5.38 4.71 3.28
C LYS A 4 -4.84 3.31 3.55
N LEU A 5 -5.37 2.30 2.84
CA LEU A 5 -5.00 0.91 3.08
C LEU A 5 -3.97 0.43 2.08
N VAL A 6 -2.94 -0.25 2.61
CA VAL A 6 -1.98 -0.98 1.78
C VAL A 6 -1.90 -2.40 2.31
N PRO A 7 -1.68 -3.40 1.44
CA PRO A 7 -1.49 -4.77 1.91
C PRO A 7 -0.09 -4.95 2.51
N GLU A 8 0.15 -6.10 3.12
CA GLU A 8 1.52 -6.46 3.49
C GLU A 8 2.38 -6.47 2.22
N ALA A 9 3.60 -5.94 2.32
CA ALA A 9 4.51 -5.91 1.18
C ALA A 9 4.93 -7.34 0.82
N PRO A 10 4.91 -7.69 -0.48
CA PRO A 10 5.40 -9.00 -0.92
C PRO A 10 6.92 -9.04 -0.90
N GLU A 11 7.48 -10.19 -1.18
CA GLU A 11 8.94 -10.34 -1.21
C GLU A 11 9.57 -9.66 -2.43
N THR A 12 8.85 -9.59 -3.54
CA THR A 12 9.37 -9.01 -4.78
C THR A 12 8.31 -8.17 -5.50
N LEU A 13 8.77 -7.23 -6.33
CA LEU A 13 7.86 -6.43 -7.16
C LEU A 13 7.19 -7.26 -8.25
N ALA A 14 7.77 -8.40 -8.64
CA ALA A 14 7.16 -9.30 -9.62
C ALA A 14 5.77 -9.77 -9.14
N PHE A 15 5.58 -9.90 -7.83
CA PHE A 15 4.29 -10.29 -7.27
C PHE A 15 3.19 -9.28 -7.61
N VAL A 16 3.53 -8.00 -7.68
CA VAL A 16 2.57 -6.95 -8.05
C VAL A 16 2.07 -7.17 -9.47
N ALA A 17 2.97 -7.54 -10.38
CA ALA A 17 2.58 -7.87 -11.76
C ALA A 17 1.66 -9.09 -11.81
N ASP A 18 1.94 -10.10 -10.99
CA ASP A 18 1.09 -11.29 -10.91
C ASP A 18 -0.30 -10.92 -10.40
N ALA A 19 -0.37 -10.04 -9.40
CA ALA A 19 -1.64 -9.56 -8.87
C ALA A 19 -2.43 -8.78 -9.94
N GLN A 20 -1.76 -7.93 -10.70
CA GLN A 20 -2.40 -7.19 -11.79
C GLN A 20 -3.01 -8.15 -12.81
N ARG A 21 -2.29 -9.21 -13.17
CA ARG A 21 -2.79 -10.20 -14.15
C ARG A 21 -3.99 -11.00 -13.66
N ALA A 22 -4.22 -11.02 -12.35
CA ALA A 22 -5.42 -11.66 -11.79
C ALA A 22 -6.67 -10.81 -11.97
N VAL A 23 -6.54 -9.51 -12.22
CA VAL A 23 -7.69 -8.64 -12.51
C VAL A 23 -8.08 -8.83 -13.98
N PRO A 24 -9.38 -9.04 -14.28
CA PRO A 24 -9.79 -9.33 -15.65
C PRO A 24 -9.65 -8.14 -16.59
N LEU A 25 -9.50 -8.44 -17.89
CA LEU A 25 -9.41 -7.43 -18.95
C LEU A 25 -10.77 -6.84 -19.29
N VAL A 26 -11.84 -7.50 -18.92
CA VAL A 26 -13.22 -6.97 -19.04
C VAL A 26 -13.74 -6.74 -17.63
N PRO A 27 -14.62 -5.76 -17.39
CA PRO A 27 -15.10 -5.49 -16.04
C PRO A 27 -15.67 -6.72 -15.36
N GLY A 28 -15.23 -6.99 -14.14
CA GLY A 28 -15.73 -8.08 -13.30
C GLY A 28 -16.14 -7.56 -11.93
N SER A 29 -17.05 -8.26 -11.27
CA SER A 29 -17.52 -7.86 -9.95
C SER A 29 -16.39 -7.93 -8.92
N GLU A 30 -16.55 -7.22 -7.82
CA GLU A 30 -15.59 -7.29 -6.72
C GLU A 30 -15.44 -8.72 -6.22
N ASP A 31 -16.56 -9.45 -6.08
CA ASP A 31 -16.53 -10.84 -5.62
C ASP A 31 -15.74 -11.74 -6.56
N ASP A 32 -15.96 -11.61 -7.87
CA ASP A 32 -15.24 -12.39 -8.86
C ASP A 32 -13.75 -12.05 -8.89
N CYS A 33 -13.41 -10.77 -8.78
CA CYS A 33 -12.02 -10.33 -8.76
C CYS A 33 -11.30 -10.83 -7.51
N CYS A 34 -11.95 -10.76 -6.35
CA CYS A 34 -11.38 -11.28 -5.10
C CYS A 34 -11.18 -12.79 -5.17
N ALA A 35 -12.15 -13.53 -5.75
CA ALA A 35 -12.03 -14.97 -5.93
C ALA A 35 -10.86 -15.34 -6.84
N ARG A 36 -10.65 -14.57 -7.92
CA ARG A 36 -9.50 -14.78 -8.82
C ARG A 36 -8.18 -14.54 -8.12
N LEU A 37 -8.10 -13.46 -7.33
CA LEU A 37 -6.89 -13.14 -6.57
C LEU A 37 -6.59 -14.24 -5.55
N MET A 38 -7.60 -14.70 -4.81
CA MET A 38 -7.42 -15.78 -3.83
C MET A 38 -6.93 -17.06 -4.51
N ARG A 39 -7.53 -17.41 -5.63
CA ARG A 39 -7.21 -18.66 -6.35
C ARG A 39 -5.83 -18.63 -6.98
N ARG A 40 -5.44 -17.50 -7.57
CA ARG A 40 -4.17 -17.39 -8.31
C ARG A 40 -2.98 -17.09 -7.43
N LEU A 41 -3.18 -16.40 -6.31
CA LEU A 41 -2.11 -15.92 -5.46
C LEU A 41 -2.13 -16.53 -4.06
N ASP A 42 -3.05 -17.46 -3.80
CA ASP A 42 -3.18 -18.16 -2.52
C ASP A 42 -3.40 -17.21 -1.34
N PHE A 43 -4.14 -16.14 -1.53
CA PHE A 43 -4.45 -15.26 -0.41
C PHE A 43 -5.32 -15.99 0.62
N PRO A 44 -5.06 -15.78 1.92
CA PRO A 44 -5.74 -16.53 2.98
C PRO A 44 -7.20 -16.15 3.19
N SER A 45 -7.62 -14.96 2.71
CA SER A 45 -8.98 -14.49 2.95
C SER A 45 -9.42 -13.52 1.86
N ARG A 46 -10.74 -13.31 1.81
CA ARG A 46 -11.34 -12.32 0.91
C ARG A 46 -10.88 -10.91 1.29
N ASP A 47 -10.71 -10.64 2.58
CA ASP A 47 -10.27 -9.32 3.04
C ASP A 47 -8.87 -8.96 2.52
N VAL A 48 -7.95 -9.92 2.53
CA VAL A 48 -6.61 -9.72 1.96
C VAL A 48 -6.70 -9.47 0.46
N ALA A 49 -7.51 -10.26 -0.25
CA ALA A 49 -7.71 -10.09 -1.69
C ALA A 49 -8.30 -8.72 -2.00
N ARG A 50 -9.28 -8.27 -1.22
CA ARG A 50 -9.92 -6.96 -1.39
C ARG A 50 -8.93 -5.83 -1.15
N THR A 51 -8.07 -5.95 -0.15
CA THR A 51 -7.03 -4.96 0.11
C THR A 51 -6.08 -4.85 -1.07
N TRP A 52 -5.69 -6.00 -1.66
CA TRP A 52 -4.86 -6.01 -2.86
C TRP A 52 -5.57 -5.37 -4.05
N LEU A 53 -6.85 -5.65 -4.24
CA LEU A 53 -7.63 -5.07 -5.33
C LEU A 53 -7.66 -3.53 -5.21
N THR A 54 -7.90 -3.03 -4.00
CA THR A 54 -7.89 -1.60 -3.72
C THR A 54 -6.50 -1.00 -3.95
N PHE A 55 -5.45 -1.71 -3.54
CA PHE A 55 -4.08 -1.26 -3.73
C PHE A 55 -3.70 -1.20 -5.22
N LEU A 56 -4.11 -2.21 -6.00
CA LEU A 56 -3.87 -2.19 -7.44
C LEU A 56 -4.53 -0.98 -8.10
N ARG A 57 -5.71 -0.61 -7.62
CA ARG A 57 -6.38 0.61 -8.07
C ARG A 57 -5.60 1.85 -7.65
N ALA A 58 -5.09 1.88 -6.42
CA ALA A 58 -4.30 3.01 -5.91
C ALA A 58 -3.04 3.23 -6.75
N VAL A 59 -2.35 2.15 -7.15
CA VAL A 59 -1.13 2.27 -7.95
C VAL A 59 -1.42 2.24 -9.45
N GLU A 60 -2.66 2.44 -9.84
CA GLU A 60 -3.08 2.64 -11.22
C GLU A 60 -2.83 1.45 -12.13
N LEU A 61 -2.93 0.24 -11.58
CA LEU A 61 -2.84 -1.01 -12.33
C LEU A 61 -4.22 -1.65 -12.55
N ALA A 62 -5.24 -1.13 -11.91
CA ALA A 62 -6.62 -1.53 -12.07
C ALA A 62 -7.50 -0.30 -11.91
N ASP A 63 -8.74 -0.40 -12.37
CA ASP A 63 -9.71 0.68 -12.28
C ASP A 63 -11.03 0.14 -11.79
N GLU A 64 -11.81 1.01 -11.16
CA GLU A 64 -13.17 0.67 -10.74
C GLU A 64 -14.14 1.41 -11.65
N THR A 65 -15.10 0.69 -12.21
CA THR A 65 -16.11 1.27 -13.09
C THR A 65 -17.24 1.90 -12.25
N ASP A 66 -18.12 2.67 -12.92
CA ASP A 66 -19.21 3.37 -12.24
C ASP A 66 -20.17 2.41 -11.51
N ASP A 67 -20.28 1.17 -11.97
CA ASP A 67 -21.15 0.16 -11.34
C ASP A 67 -20.44 -0.68 -10.28
N GLY A 68 -19.20 -0.31 -9.90
CA GLY A 68 -18.44 -1.02 -8.87
C GLY A 68 -17.72 -2.26 -9.34
N SER A 69 -17.62 -2.47 -10.66
CA SER A 69 -16.81 -3.55 -11.22
C SER A 69 -15.35 -3.11 -11.34
N PHE A 70 -14.44 -4.08 -11.47
CA PHE A 70 -13.01 -3.81 -11.59
C PHE A 70 -12.48 -4.34 -12.90
N VAL A 71 -11.53 -3.61 -13.48
CA VAL A 71 -10.93 -3.97 -14.77
C VAL A 71 -9.43 -3.67 -14.71
N ARG A 72 -8.63 -4.52 -15.36
CA ARG A 72 -7.18 -4.33 -15.43
C ARG A 72 -6.86 -3.11 -16.29
N GLN A 73 -5.99 -2.24 -15.78
CA GLN A 73 -5.43 -1.15 -16.57
C GLN A 73 -4.27 -1.67 -17.42
N ASP A 74 -4.16 -1.13 -18.63
CA ASP A 74 -3.05 -1.47 -19.54
C ASP A 74 -1.84 -0.58 -19.19
N THR A 75 -1.31 -0.81 -18.01
CA THR A 75 -0.17 -0.06 -17.46
C THR A 75 0.88 -1.06 -17.01
N ASP A 76 2.13 -0.87 -17.46
CA ASP A 76 3.24 -1.71 -17.03
C ASP A 76 3.59 -1.37 -15.58
N PRO A 77 3.68 -2.38 -14.69
CA PRO A 77 4.03 -2.13 -13.30
C PRO A 77 5.55 -1.99 -13.12
N THR A 78 6.12 -1.00 -13.79
CA THR A 78 7.56 -0.72 -13.65
C THR A 78 7.86 -0.14 -12.27
N PRO A 79 9.09 -0.30 -11.76
CA PRO A 79 9.47 0.30 -10.49
C PRO A 79 9.22 1.82 -10.46
N ASP A 80 9.52 2.52 -11.54
CA ASP A 80 9.31 3.98 -11.61
C ASP A 80 7.83 4.34 -11.50
N HIS A 81 6.97 3.61 -12.23
CA HIS A 81 5.53 3.83 -12.14
C HIS A 81 5.01 3.57 -10.73
N LEU A 82 5.44 2.46 -10.13
CA LEU A 82 4.98 2.09 -8.79
C LEU A 82 5.44 3.10 -7.74
N ARG A 83 6.68 3.57 -7.82
CA ARG A 83 7.19 4.60 -6.90
C ARG A 83 6.37 5.88 -6.98
N ASP A 84 6.13 6.36 -8.20
CA ASP A 84 5.37 7.59 -8.41
C ASP A 84 3.94 7.46 -7.90
N ALA A 85 3.25 6.40 -8.28
CA ALA A 85 1.85 6.19 -7.88
C ALA A 85 1.73 6.00 -6.37
N PHE A 86 2.66 5.26 -5.77
CA PHE A 86 2.66 5.02 -4.32
C PHE A 86 2.74 6.33 -3.54
N VAL A 87 3.70 7.18 -3.89
CA VAL A 87 3.88 8.46 -3.20
C VAL A 87 2.70 9.39 -3.41
N ARG A 88 2.17 9.43 -4.63
CA ARG A 88 1.08 10.34 -5.00
C ARG A 88 -0.27 9.93 -4.44
N ARG A 89 -0.55 8.62 -4.38
CA ARG A 89 -1.91 8.13 -4.16
C ARG A 89 -2.14 7.44 -2.82
N ILE A 90 -1.10 7.05 -2.11
CA ILE A 90 -1.26 6.44 -0.78
C ILE A 90 -1.21 7.55 0.28
N TYR A 91 -2.28 7.63 1.08
CA TYR A 91 -2.38 8.64 2.12
C TYR A 91 -1.25 8.49 3.13
N GLY A 92 -0.49 9.56 3.31
CA GLY A 92 0.60 9.60 4.28
C GLY A 92 1.94 9.08 3.77
N ALA A 93 2.00 8.51 2.57
CA ALA A 93 3.27 7.95 2.06
C ALA A 93 4.37 9.00 2.00
N SER A 94 4.10 10.17 1.42
CA SER A 94 5.09 11.23 1.34
C SER A 94 5.47 11.77 2.71
N ASP A 95 4.51 11.82 3.65
CA ASP A 95 4.78 12.26 5.01
C ASP A 95 5.69 11.28 5.76
N VAL A 96 5.44 9.98 5.61
CA VAL A 96 6.29 8.95 6.21
C VAL A 96 7.71 9.06 5.67
N LEU A 97 7.86 9.19 4.35
CA LEU A 97 9.19 9.33 3.74
C LEU A 97 9.92 10.59 4.21
N ALA A 98 9.18 11.68 4.41
CA ALA A 98 9.76 12.93 4.88
C ALA A 98 10.29 12.83 6.32
N LEU A 99 9.83 11.87 7.10
CA LEU A 99 10.31 11.65 8.48
C LEU A 99 11.62 10.87 8.53
N LEU A 100 12.01 10.24 7.42
CA LEU A 100 13.25 9.46 7.37
C LEU A 100 14.44 10.34 7.03
N ASP A 101 15.59 10.01 7.63
CA ASP A 101 16.86 10.66 7.34
C ASP A 101 17.98 9.60 7.38
N SER A 102 19.21 9.99 7.66
CA SER A 102 20.33 9.05 7.72
C SER A 102 20.40 8.25 9.01
N GLU A 103 19.63 8.62 10.03
CA GLU A 103 19.59 7.92 11.30
C GLU A 103 18.46 6.87 11.29
N PRO A 104 18.75 5.61 11.63
CA PRO A 104 17.71 4.59 11.66
C PRO A 104 16.59 4.94 12.65
N LYS A 105 15.35 4.79 12.21
CA LYS A 105 14.16 5.01 13.03
C LYS A 105 13.31 3.76 13.07
N SER A 106 12.83 3.41 14.26
CA SER A 106 11.89 2.32 14.42
C SER A 106 10.51 2.72 13.89
N VAL A 107 9.65 1.73 13.71
CA VAL A 107 8.24 1.99 13.34
C VAL A 107 7.60 2.94 14.34
N SER A 108 7.82 2.72 15.65
CA SER A 108 7.25 3.58 16.70
C SER A 108 7.71 5.02 16.59
N GLU A 109 9.00 5.24 16.32
CA GLU A 109 9.54 6.59 16.14
C GLU A 109 8.95 7.29 14.92
N VAL A 110 8.80 6.56 13.82
CA VAL A 110 8.17 7.11 12.61
C VAL A 110 6.70 7.43 12.90
N PHE A 111 5.99 6.54 13.60
CA PHE A 111 4.59 6.78 13.94
C PHE A 111 4.42 8.01 14.82
N GLU A 112 5.30 8.22 15.80
CA GLU A 112 5.25 9.42 16.65
C GLU A 112 5.30 10.70 15.82
N GLY A 113 6.16 10.74 14.81
CA GLY A 113 6.22 11.89 13.90
C GLY A 113 5.04 12.00 12.97
N PHE A 114 4.36 10.89 12.72
CA PHE A 114 3.21 10.82 11.82
C PHE A 114 1.87 11.10 12.52
N GLU A 115 1.80 11.00 13.85
CA GLU A 115 0.54 11.07 14.61
C GLU A 115 -0.33 12.28 14.24
N GLU A 116 0.29 13.42 14.00
CA GLU A 116 -0.42 14.65 13.65
C GLU A 116 -1.14 14.56 12.30
N ARG A 117 -0.75 13.60 11.46
CA ARG A 117 -1.35 13.41 10.14
C ARG A 117 -2.56 12.49 10.16
N VAL A 118 -2.78 11.79 11.29
CA VAL A 118 -3.96 10.94 11.41
C VAL A 118 -5.19 11.83 11.61
N PRO A 119 -6.23 11.68 10.76
CA PRO A 119 -7.41 12.52 10.87
C PRO A 119 -8.07 12.40 12.25
N VAL A 120 -8.50 13.53 12.80
CA VAL A 120 -9.12 13.59 14.14
C VAL A 120 -10.31 12.64 14.26
N TRP A 121 -11.12 12.51 13.21
CA TRP A 121 -12.28 11.63 13.25
C TRP A 121 -11.90 10.15 13.40
N GLU A 122 -10.70 9.76 12.99
CA GLU A 122 -10.20 8.39 13.21
C GLU A 122 -9.99 8.12 14.70
N HIS A 123 -9.58 9.13 15.47
CA HIS A 123 -9.40 9.02 16.92
C HIS A 123 -10.73 8.71 17.61
N HIS A 124 -11.82 9.27 17.12
CA HIS A 124 -13.16 9.05 17.68
C HIS A 124 -13.78 7.75 17.21
N ARG A 125 -13.51 7.37 15.96
CA ARG A 125 -14.06 6.15 15.35
C ARG A 125 -13.55 4.89 16.05
N ALA A 126 -12.29 4.89 16.50
CA ALA A 126 -11.64 3.74 17.11
C ALA A 126 -10.80 4.19 18.29
N ALA A 127 -11.45 4.82 19.28
CA ALA A 127 -10.79 5.54 20.38
C ALA A 127 -9.73 4.74 21.13
N GLU A 128 -9.91 3.40 21.25
CA GLU A 128 -8.95 2.54 21.96
C GLU A 128 -7.89 1.92 21.05
N SER A 129 -8.12 1.86 19.75
CA SER A 129 -7.27 1.10 18.83
C SER A 129 -6.71 1.88 17.66
N TRP A 130 -7.05 3.18 17.52
CA TRP A 130 -6.59 3.92 16.34
C TRP A 130 -5.08 4.01 16.24
N GLN A 131 -4.38 4.07 17.37
CA GLN A 131 -2.92 4.11 17.39
C GLN A 131 -2.32 2.81 16.85
N ASP A 132 -2.88 1.66 17.25
CA ASP A 132 -2.42 0.37 16.76
C ASP A 132 -2.70 0.21 15.26
N VAL A 133 -3.87 0.60 14.82
CA VAL A 133 -4.27 0.54 13.40
C VAL A 133 -3.33 1.38 12.55
N TRP A 134 -3.06 2.61 12.96
CA TRP A 134 -2.22 3.51 12.17
C TRP A 134 -0.74 3.16 12.28
N THR A 135 -0.30 2.59 13.41
CA THR A 135 1.07 2.06 13.52
C THR A 135 1.28 0.93 12.50
N GLU A 136 0.30 0.04 12.36
CA GLU A 136 0.36 -1.03 11.36
C GLU A 136 0.39 -0.46 9.95
N ARG A 137 -0.40 0.57 9.66
CA ARG A 137 -0.39 1.23 8.35
C ARG A 137 0.97 1.87 8.06
N VAL A 138 1.57 2.54 9.04
CA VAL A 138 2.92 3.10 8.90
C VAL A 138 3.94 2.00 8.65
N GLU A 139 3.86 0.90 9.39
CA GLU A 139 4.75 -0.24 9.19
C GLU A 139 4.66 -0.79 7.76
N ARG A 140 3.44 -0.94 7.25
CA ARG A 140 3.23 -1.40 5.88
C ARG A 140 3.74 -0.41 4.84
N MET A 141 3.54 0.88 5.06
CA MET A 141 4.08 1.91 4.18
C MET A 141 5.61 1.89 4.16
N LEU A 142 6.24 1.66 5.31
CA LEU A 142 7.70 1.55 5.39
C LEU A 142 8.19 0.31 4.65
N ALA A 143 7.53 -0.82 4.82
CA ALA A 143 7.90 -2.05 4.12
C ALA A 143 7.78 -1.88 2.60
N TRP A 144 6.70 -1.26 2.12
CA TRP A 144 6.54 -0.96 0.70
C TRP A 144 7.62 0.02 0.21
N SER A 145 7.95 1.02 1.03
CA SER A 145 8.98 2.00 0.68
C SER A 145 10.33 1.33 0.48
N VAL A 146 10.66 0.34 1.32
CA VAL A 146 11.90 -0.44 1.15
C VAL A 146 11.83 -1.26 -0.13
N LEU A 147 10.73 -1.94 -0.38
CA LEU A 147 10.55 -2.76 -1.59
C LEU A 147 10.67 -1.91 -2.85
N LEU A 148 10.15 -0.68 -2.81
CA LEU A 148 10.17 0.24 -3.95
C LEU A 148 11.50 1.02 -4.07
N GLY A 149 12.44 0.84 -3.15
CA GLY A 149 13.71 1.56 -3.18
C GLY A 149 13.65 3.01 -2.72
N LEU A 150 12.56 3.39 -2.04
CA LEU A 150 12.38 4.74 -1.50
C LEU A 150 12.94 4.88 -0.09
N ALA A 151 13.21 3.77 0.57
CA ALA A 151 13.80 3.71 1.91
C ALA A 151 14.68 2.48 2.01
N GLU A 152 15.49 2.40 3.05
CA GLU A 152 16.35 1.24 3.31
C GLU A 152 16.22 0.82 4.77
N ARG A 153 16.41 -0.47 5.02
CA ARG A 153 16.48 -1.00 6.38
C ARG A 153 17.92 -0.98 6.87
N ARG A 154 18.15 -0.45 8.06
CA ARG A 154 19.46 -0.44 8.70
C ARG A 154 19.31 -0.57 10.20
N GLU A 155 20.12 -1.46 10.80
CA GLU A 155 20.19 -1.62 12.26
C GLU A 155 18.84 -1.78 12.94
N GLY A 156 17.92 -2.51 12.25
CA GLY A 156 16.59 -2.76 12.79
C GLY A 156 15.60 -1.61 12.60
N GLY A 157 16.02 -0.53 11.94
CA GLY A 157 15.17 0.61 11.66
C GLY A 157 15.11 0.93 10.18
N TYR A 158 14.68 2.14 9.87
CA TYR A 158 14.49 2.61 8.50
C TYR A 158 15.21 3.94 8.30
N VAL A 159 15.85 4.09 7.15
CA VAL A 159 16.54 5.34 6.76
C VAL A 159 16.05 5.74 5.37
N ALA A 160 16.26 7.01 5.02
CA ALA A 160 15.98 7.49 3.67
C ALA A 160 16.93 6.81 2.68
N ALA A 161 16.44 6.49 1.49
CA ALA A 161 17.29 5.94 0.43
C ALA A 161 18.26 7.04 -0.05
N GLU A 162 19.48 6.63 -0.38
CA GLU A 162 20.53 7.60 -0.79
C GLU A 162 20.19 8.34 -2.08
N HIS A 163 19.34 7.77 -2.92
CA HIS A 163 19.02 8.33 -4.23
C HIS A 163 17.53 8.71 -4.34
N ALA A 164 16.84 8.82 -3.22
CA ALA A 164 15.44 9.21 -3.19
C ALA A 164 15.25 10.71 -3.32
#